data_9ec25da0270fabe5c99dd3a856c22b37
#
_entry.id   9ec25da0270fabe5c99dd3a856c22b37
#
_cell.length_a   1.000
_cell.length_b   1.000
_cell.length_c   1.000
_cell.angle_alpha   90.00
_cell.angle_beta   90.00
_cell.angle_gamma   90.00
#
_symmetry.space_group_name_H-M   'P 1'
#
loop_
_entity.id
_entity.type
_entity.pdbx_description
1 polymer ?
#
loop_
_entity_poly.entity_id
_entity_poly.type
_entity_poly.pdbx_seq_one_letter_code
_entity_poly.pdbx_strand_id
1 'polypeptide(L)'
;GVTIELEGNVYQIIEFQHVKPGKGAAFVRTKLKNIKNGGVVEKTFRLTEKCPKAHIDRKDMQYLYNDGELYNFMDVETFDQIALNADVIGDSLKFVKENEMCKINSHNGNVFAVEPPLFVELLVTECEPGVKGDTATGATKPCIVETGATLQVPLFVNQGDTIKIDTRTGEYLSRV
;
A
#
# COMPACT_ATOMS: atom_id res chain seq x y z
N GLY A 1 -4.92 7.65 4.57
CA GLY A 1 -5.96 8.57 4.11
C GLY A 1 -7.08 8.73 5.14
N VAL A 2 -7.66 9.91 5.20
CA VAL A 2 -8.81 10.17 6.06
C VAL A 2 -10.04 9.50 5.46
N THR A 3 -10.87 8.90 6.31
CA THR A 3 -12.15 8.32 5.91
C THR A 3 -13.30 9.18 6.39
N ILE A 4 -14.26 9.37 5.53
CA ILE A 4 -15.45 10.18 5.77
C ILE A 4 -16.72 9.39 5.46
N GLU A 5 -17.79 9.76 6.14
CA GLU A 5 -19.12 9.25 5.84
C GLU A 5 -19.88 10.27 4.99
N LEU A 6 -20.47 9.79 3.90
CA LEU A 6 -21.18 10.62 2.94
C LEU A 6 -22.37 9.86 2.37
N GLU A 7 -23.60 10.40 2.60
CA GLU A 7 -24.84 9.80 2.08
C GLU A 7 -24.99 8.30 2.40
N GLY A 8 -24.61 7.91 3.63
CA GLY A 8 -24.69 6.51 4.10
C GLY A 8 -23.58 5.59 3.57
N ASN A 9 -22.61 6.12 2.83
CA ASN A 9 -21.43 5.38 2.38
C ASN A 9 -20.16 5.91 3.04
N VAL A 10 -19.16 5.05 3.16
CA VAL A 10 -17.85 5.41 3.67
C VAL A 10 -16.85 5.51 2.53
N TYR A 11 -16.12 6.60 2.50
CA TYR A 11 -15.13 6.90 1.49
C TYR A 11 -13.77 7.21 2.12
N GLN A 12 -12.73 6.71 1.50
CA GLN A 12 -11.36 7.11 1.78
C GLN A 12 -10.96 8.24 0.84
N ILE A 13 -10.41 9.33 1.40
CA ILE A 13 -9.85 10.42 0.59
C ILE A 13 -8.50 9.94 0.07
N ILE A 14 -8.40 9.73 -1.23
CA ILE A 14 -7.16 9.28 -1.89
C ILE A 14 -6.37 10.44 -2.49
N GLU A 15 -7.04 11.53 -2.84
CA GLU A 15 -6.40 12.74 -3.36
C GLU A 15 -7.23 13.97 -2.97
N PHE A 16 -6.57 15.08 -2.68
CA PHE A 16 -7.23 16.36 -2.47
C PHE A 16 -6.41 17.51 -3.04
N GLN A 17 -7.10 18.52 -3.53
CA GLN A 17 -6.50 19.74 -4.06
C GLN A 17 -7.25 20.97 -3.56
N HIS A 18 -6.54 21.86 -2.90
CA HIS A 18 -7.05 23.19 -2.55
C HIS A 18 -7.04 24.09 -3.77
N VAL A 19 -8.20 24.63 -4.13
CA VAL A 19 -8.35 25.56 -5.24
C VAL A 19 -8.78 26.92 -4.70
N LYS A 20 -7.97 27.94 -4.97
CA LYS A 20 -8.27 29.35 -4.67
C LYS A 20 -8.49 30.08 -6.00
N PRO A 21 -9.74 30.20 -6.47
CA PRO A 21 -10.02 30.94 -7.69
C PRO A 21 -9.72 32.43 -7.48
N GLY A 22 -9.32 33.13 -8.53
CA GLY A 22 -9.07 34.58 -8.46
C GLY A 22 -10.31 35.40 -8.14
N LYS A 23 -11.49 34.85 -8.46
CA LYS A 23 -12.81 35.40 -8.09
C LYS A 23 -13.68 34.24 -7.59
N GLY A 24 -14.22 34.35 -6.38
CA GLY A 24 -15.09 33.34 -5.77
C GLY A 24 -14.51 32.71 -4.50
N ALA A 25 -15.31 31.88 -3.84
CA ALA A 25 -14.91 31.20 -2.61
C ALA A 25 -13.95 30.03 -2.91
N ALA A 26 -12.94 29.87 -2.06
CA ALA A 26 -12.04 28.72 -2.14
C ALA A 26 -12.79 27.41 -1.87
N PHE A 27 -12.37 26.34 -2.53
CA PHE A 27 -12.95 25.02 -2.39
C PHE A 27 -11.87 23.93 -2.43
N VAL A 28 -12.23 22.71 -2.01
CA VAL A 28 -11.36 21.55 -2.06
C VAL A 28 -11.96 20.53 -3.03
N ARG A 29 -11.20 20.18 -4.06
CA ARG A 29 -11.53 19.05 -4.94
C ARG A 29 -10.91 17.79 -4.36
N THR A 30 -11.70 16.74 -4.26
CA THR A 30 -11.26 15.48 -3.68
C THR A 30 -11.57 14.31 -4.60
N LYS A 31 -10.70 13.31 -4.59
CA LYS A 31 -11.02 11.97 -5.08
C LYS A 31 -11.31 11.06 -3.89
N LEU A 32 -12.44 10.44 -3.94
CA LEU A 32 -13.00 9.60 -2.89
C LEU A 32 -13.10 8.17 -3.40
N LYS A 33 -12.47 7.24 -2.70
CA LYS A 33 -12.62 5.80 -2.96
C LYS A 33 -13.64 5.22 -2.01
N ASN A 34 -14.72 4.65 -2.54
CA ASN A 34 -15.68 3.93 -1.74
C ASN A 34 -15.02 2.65 -1.17
N ILE A 35 -15.02 2.50 0.16
CA ILE A 35 -14.36 1.36 0.82
C ILE A 35 -15.11 0.04 0.60
N LYS A 36 -16.38 0.08 0.23
CA LYS A 36 -17.21 -1.10 0.06
C LYS A 36 -17.10 -1.73 -1.34
N ASN A 37 -17.08 -0.89 -2.37
CA ASN A 37 -17.06 -1.37 -3.77
C ASN A 37 -15.82 -0.96 -4.56
N GLY A 38 -14.91 -0.18 -3.95
CA GLY A 38 -13.69 0.29 -4.59
C GLY A 38 -13.87 1.41 -5.63
N GLY A 39 -15.10 1.82 -5.92
CA GLY A 39 -15.39 2.86 -6.90
C GLY A 39 -14.80 4.21 -6.50
N VAL A 40 -14.24 4.92 -7.46
CA VAL A 40 -13.65 6.25 -7.24
C VAL A 40 -14.59 7.32 -7.81
N VAL A 41 -14.89 8.32 -7.00
CA VAL A 41 -15.71 9.49 -7.39
C VAL A 41 -14.97 10.77 -7.06
N GLU A 42 -15.20 11.81 -7.85
CA GLU A 42 -14.71 13.14 -7.53
C GLU A 42 -15.81 13.95 -6.85
N LYS A 43 -15.46 14.64 -5.77
CA LYS A 43 -16.37 15.56 -5.07
C LYS A 43 -15.63 16.82 -4.66
N THR A 44 -16.35 17.94 -4.82
CA THR A 44 -15.87 19.25 -4.40
C THR A 44 -16.56 19.66 -3.10
N PHE A 45 -15.74 20.05 -2.11
CA PHE A 45 -16.23 20.54 -0.82
C PHE A 45 -15.91 22.02 -0.66
N ARG A 46 -16.84 22.75 -0.06
CA ARG A 46 -16.60 24.12 0.41
C ARG A 46 -15.76 24.03 1.70
N LEU A 47 -14.93 25.04 1.96
CA LEU A 47 -14.09 25.07 3.18
C LEU A 47 -14.91 25.05 4.49
N THR A 48 -16.15 25.49 4.44
CA THR A 48 -17.09 25.51 5.58
C THR A 48 -17.89 24.22 5.73
N GLU A 49 -17.82 23.32 4.76
CA GLU A 49 -18.58 22.07 4.76
C GLU A 49 -17.93 21.06 5.72
N LYS A 50 -18.74 20.49 6.60
CA LYS A 50 -18.30 19.49 7.56
C LYS A 50 -18.78 18.13 7.11
N CYS A 51 -17.86 17.16 7.06
CA CYS A 51 -18.19 15.75 6.82
C CYS A 51 -17.87 14.96 8.09
N PRO A 52 -18.77 14.06 8.53
CA PRO A 52 -18.47 13.14 9.63
C PRO A 52 -17.29 12.24 9.27
N LYS A 53 -16.35 12.08 10.20
CA LYS A 53 -15.28 11.09 10.06
C LYS A 53 -15.90 9.71 10.28
N ALA A 54 -15.58 8.76 9.41
CA ALA A 54 -15.90 7.38 9.66
C ALA A 54 -14.91 6.78 10.65
N HIS A 55 -15.40 5.98 11.60
CA HIS A 55 -14.56 5.24 12.51
C HIS A 55 -13.99 4.02 11.79
N ILE A 56 -12.66 3.92 11.73
CA ILE A 56 -11.93 2.81 11.14
C ILE A 56 -11.17 2.09 12.23
N ASP A 57 -11.44 0.79 12.35
CA ASP A 57 -10.67 -0.10 13.21
C ASP A 57 -9.40 -0.53 12.48
N ARG A 58 -8.27 -0.37 13.16
CA ARG A 58 -6.94 -0.81 12.69
C ARG A 58 -6.40 -1.84 13.65
N LYS A 59 -6.06 -3.00 13.11
CA LYS A 59 -5.55 -4.11 13.90
C LYS A 59 -4.29 -4.66 13.27
N ASP A 60 -3.27 -4.90 14.09
CA ASP A 60 -2.06 -5.58 13.64
C ASP A 60 -2.33 -7.08 13.57
N MET A 61 -2.08 -7.67 12.41
CA MET A 61 -2.23 -9.11 12.19
C MET A 61 -1.02 -9.64 11.42
N GLN A 62 -0.66 -10.88 11.71
CA GLN A 62 0.42 -11.57 11.03
C GLN A 62 -0.08 -12.16 9.72
N TYR A 63 0.58 -11.83 8.61
CA TYR A 63 0.36 -12.52 7.35
C TYR A 63 0.93 -13.94 7.43
N LEU A 64 0.09 -14.95 7.22
CA LEU A 64 0.50 -16.35 7.31
C LEU A 64 0.95 -16.88 5.94
N TYR A 65 0.02 -17.01 5.01
CA TYR A 65 0.25 -17.57 3.68
C TYR A 65 -0.91 -17.26 2.72
N ASN A 66 -0.64 -17.45 1.44
CA ASN A 66 -1.65 -17.48 0.39
C ASN A 66 -1.87 -18.93 -0.02
N ASP A 67 -3.11 -19.39 0.01
CA ASP A 67 -3.50 -20.76 -0.38
C ASP A 67 -3.77 -20.92 -1.89
N GLY A 68 -3.57 -19.87 -2.68
CA GLY A 68 -3.85 -19.79 -4.12
C GLY A 68 -5.10 -18.96 -4.43
N GLU A 69 -6.00 -18.78 -3.50
CA GLU A 69 -7.23 -17.98 -3.63
C GLU A 69 -7.31 -16.87 -2.59
N LEU A 70 -7.01 -17.21 -1.34
CA LEU A 70 -7.16 -16.33 -0.18
C LEU A 70 -5.83 -16.09 0.54
N TYR A 71 -5.72 -14.90 1.07
CA TYR A 71 -4.60 -14.47 1.91
C TYR A 71 -5.01 -14.59 3.37
N ASN A 72 -4.28 -15.41 4.11
CA ASN A 72 -4.60 -15.76 5.49
C ASN A 72 -3.78 -14.93 6.47
N PHE A 73 -4.46 -14.34 7.46
CA PHE A 73 -3.89 -13.52 8.52
C PHE A 73 -4.31 -14.04 9.87
N MET A 74 -3.49 -13.84 10.88
CA MET A 74 -3.75 -14.24 12.25
C MET A 74 -3.51 -13.07 13.21
N ASP A 75 -4.45 -12.86 14.11
CA ASP A 75 -4.23 -12.04 15.29
C ASP A 75 -3.30 -12.76 16.26
N VAL A 76 -2.15 -12.18 16.54
CA VAL A 76 -1.12 -12.82 17.39
C VAL A 76 -1.50 -12.86 18.87
N GLU A 77 -2.50 -12.09 19.29
CA GLU A 77 -2.98 -12.08 20.68
C GLU A 77 -4.10 -13.10 20.90
N THR A 78 -5.08 -13.16 19.99
CA THR A 78 -6.24 -14.03 20.11
C THR A 78 -6.13 -15.33 19.34
N PHE A 79 -5.18 -15.42 18.41
CA PHE A 79 -5.00 -16.52 17.45
C PHE A 79 -6.16 -16.69 16.48
N ASP A 80 -7.09 -15.74 16.42
CA ASP A 80 -8.16 -15.72 15.43
C ASP A 80 -7.57 -15.51 14.03
N GLN A 81 -8.08 -16.26 13.07
CA GLN A 81 -7.65 -16.20 11.69
C GLN A 81 -8.73 -15.58 10.82
N ILE A 82 -8.32 -14.78 9.83
CA ILE A 82 -9.17 -14.26 8.77
C ILE A 82 -8.56 -14.57 7.41
N ALA A 83 -9.42 -14.75 6.42
CA ALA A 83 -9.02 -14.96 5.04
C ALA A 83 -9.57 -13.80 4.18
N LEU A 84 -8.70 -13.17 3.40
CA LEU A 84 -9.01 -12.03 2.55
C LEU A 84 -8.77 -12.38 1.09
N ASN A 85 -9.65 -11.92 0.21
CA ASN A 85 -9.51 -12.12 -1.22
C ASN A 85 -8.52 -11.12 -1.85
N ALA A 86 -8.10 -11.40 -3.07
CA ALA A 86 -7.15 -10.57 -3.81
C ALA A 86 -7.65 -9.12 -4.04
N ASP A 87 -8.96 -8.89 -4.10
CA ASP A 87 -9.53 -7.56 -4.33
C ASP A 87 -9.24 -6.61 -3.16
N VAL A 88 -9.26 -7.13 -1.92
CA VAL A 88 -8.90 -6.37 -0.72
C VAL A 88 -7.40 -6.14 -0.63
N ILE A 89 -6.60 -7.13 -1.02
CA ILE A 89 -5.15 -7.11 -0.93
C ILE A 89 -4.55 -6.17 -1.98
N GLY A 90 -4.99 -6.24 -3.25
CA GLY A 90 -4.36 -5.52 -4.35
C GLY A 90 -2.86 -5.78 -4.38
N ASP A 91 -2.07 -4.69 -4.46
CA ASP A 91 -0.61 -4.75 -4.47
C ASP A 91 0.03 -4.65 -3.07
N SER A 92 -0.77 -4.64 -2.00
CA SER A 92 -0.29 -4.38 -0.63
C SER A 92 0.74 -5.40 -0.15
N LEU A 93 0.61 -6.67 -0.55
CA LEU A 93 1.52 -7.75 -0.14
C LEU A 93 2.63 -8.07 -1.13
N LYS A 94 2.79 -7.26 -2.18
CA LYS A 94 3.79 -7.49 -3.23
C LYS A 94 5.22 -7.71 -2.68
N PHE A 95 5.59 -6.97 -1.64
CA PHE A 95 6.89 -7.04 -0.99
C PHE A 95 6.85 -7.63 0.43
N VAL A 96 5.76 -8.26 0.81
CA VAL A 96 5.57 -8.79 2.17
C VAL A 96 5.80 -10.30 2.18
N LYS A 97 6.71 -10.74 3.06
CA LYS A 97 6.95 -12.16 3.32
C LYS A 97 5.89 -12.75 4.25
N GLU A 98 5.76 -14.07 4.23
CA GLU A 98 5.03 -14.80 5.26
C GLU A 98 5.59 -14.47 6.65
N ASN A 99 4.70 -14.42 7.64
CA ASN A 99 4.96 -14.07 9.03
C ASN A 99 5.27 -12.60 9.34
N GLU A 100 5.24 -11.72 8.34
CA GLU A 100 5.31 -10.27 8.55
C GLU A 100 4.01 -9.72 9.14
N MET A 101 4.14 -8.68 9.97
CA MET A 101 3.01 -7.97 10.56
C MET A 101 2.46 -6.93 9.60
N CYS A 102 1.16 -6.96 9.40
CA CYS A 102 0.43 -5.98 8.58
C CYS A 102 -0.69 -5.33 9.40
N LYS A 103 -1.10 -4.13 9.00
CA LYS A 103 -2.28 -3.48 9.59
C LYS A 103 -3.51 -3.78 8.74
N ILE A 104 -4.53 -4.31 9.40
CA ILE A 104 -5.83 -4.61 8.80
C ILE A 104 -6.79 -3.48 9.12
N ASN A 105 -7.31 -2.82 8.11
CA ASN A 105 -8.28 -1.74 8.25
C ASN A 105 -9.69 -2.26 7.99
N SER A 106 -10.58 -2.05 8.94
CA SER A 106 -11.97 -2.47 8.85
C SER A 106 -12.94 -1.37 9.26
N HIS A 107 -14.15 -1.45 8.72
CA HIS A 107 -15.27 -0.61 9.10
C HIS A 107 -16.47 -1.51 9.42
N ASN A 108 -16.98 -1.41 10.65
CA ASN A 108 -18.08 -2.26 11.14
C ASN A 108 -17.85 -3.76 10.91
N GLY A 109 -16.62 -4.23 11.15
CA GLY A 109 -16.22 -5.62 10.97
C GLY A 109 -15.89 -6.03 9.52
N ASN A 110 -16.06 -5.14 8.53
CA ASN A 110 -15.73 -5.41 7.13
C ASN A 110 -14.32 -4.89 6.82
N VAL A 111 -13.41 -5.79 6.50
CA VAL A 111 -12.06 -5.44 6.08
C VAL A 111 -12.09 -4.87 4.67
N PHE A 112 -11.46 -3.73 4.46
CA PHE A 112 -11.40 -3.06 3.17
C PHE A 112 -9.98 -2.73 2.68
N ALA A 113 -8.98 -2.80 3.55
CA ALA A 113 -7.60 -2.54 3.17
C ALA A 113 -6.61 -3.26 4.10
N VAL A 114 -5.45 -3.57 3.54
CA VAL A 114 -4.29 -4.09 4.26
C VAL A 114 -3.12 -3.15 4.02
N GLU A 115 -2.50 -2.69 5.10
CA GLU A 115 -1.31 -1.84 5.05
C GLU A 115 -0.08 -2.69 5.39
N PRO A 116 0.88 -2.85 4.48
CA PRO A 116 2.13 -3.53 4.76
C PRO A 116 3.03 -2.70 5.68
N PRO A 117 4.10 -3.29 6.26
CA PRO A 117 5.16 -2.51 6.88
C PRO A 117 5.70 -1.47 5.90
N LEU A 118 6.07 -0.28 6.40
CA LEU A 118 6.59 0.80 5.55
C LEU A 118 7.88 0.42 4.83
N PHE A 119 8.71 -0.37 5.50
CA PHE A 119 9.99 -0.84 5.00
C PHE A 119 10.10 -2.34 5.21
N VAL A 120 10.65 -3.02 4.23
CA VAL A 120 10.92 -4.45 4.28
C VAL A 120 12.36 -4.73 3.83
N GLU A 121 12.91 -5.84 4.32
CA GLU A 121 14.23 -6.33 3.91
C GLU A 121 14.03 -7.66 3.21
N LEU A 122 14.41 -7.71 1.92
CA LEU A 122 14.19 -8.85 1.06
C LEU A 122 15.48 -9.30 0.38
N LEU A 123 15.61 -10.62 0.25
CA LEU A 123 16.71 -11.23 -0.48
C LEU A 123 16.49 -11.09 -1.98
N VAL A 124 17.50 -10.67 -2.70
CA VAL A 124 17.53 -10.67 -4.17
C VAL A 124 17.77 -12.10 -4.67
N THR A 125 16.77 -12.68 -5.33
CA THR A 125 16.83 -14.04 -5.86
C THR A 125 17.34 -14.13 -7.29
N GLU A 126 17.03 -13.11 -8.10
CA GLU A 126 17.51 -13.00 -9.47
C GLU A 126 17.88 -11.55 -9.78
N CYS A 127 18.96 -11.34 -10.46
CA CYS A 127 19.42 -10.02 -10.84
C CYS A 127 20.27 -10.12 -12.10
N GLU A 128 19.97 -9.31 -13.10
CA GLU A 128 20.82 -9.21 -14.28
C GLU A 128 22.22 -8.70 -13.89
N PRO A 129 23.29 -9.21 -14.52
CA PRO A 129 24.62 -8.67 -14.27
C PRO A 129 24.68 -7.21 -14.77
N GLY A 130 25.24 -6.32 -13.94
CA GLY A 130 25.50 -4.95 -14.35
C GLY A 130 26.47 -4.91 -15.54
N VAL A 131 26.11 -4.26 -16.64
CA VAL A 131 26.97 -4.12 -17.79
C VAL A 131 28.10 -3.13 -17.43
N LYS A 132 29.36 -3.59 -17.49
CA LYS A 132 30.51 -2.71 -17.39
C LYS A 132 30.55 -1.77 -18.60
N GLY A 133 30.40 -0.48 -18.36
CA GLY A 133 30.43 0.53 -19.41
C GLY A 133 29.31 1.57 -19.37
N ASP A 134 28.25 1.26 -18.64
CA ASP A 134 27.18 2.23 -18.39
C ASP A 134 27.61 3.16 -17.23
N THR A 135 28.31 4.21 -17.57
CA THR A 135 28.80 5.25 -16.64
C THR A 135 27.75 6.31 -16.36
N ALA A 136 26.50 6.11 -16.80
CA ALA A 136 25.41 7.01 -16.53
C ALA A 136 25.11 7.06 -15.03
N THR A 137 25.21 8.23 -14.44
CA THR A 137 24.81 8.46 -13.05
C THR A 137 23.34 8.10 -12.89
N GLY A 138 23.01 7.18 -11.98
CA GLY A 138 21.64 6.72 -11.74
C GLY A 138 21.17 5.55 -12.61
N ALA A 139 22.07 4.84 -13.30
CA ALA A 139 21.72 3.62 -14.02
C ALA A 139 21.18 2.54 -13.04
N THR A 140 20.08 1.91 -13.43
CA THR A 140 19.41 0.85 -12.68
C THR A 140 19.25 -0.40 -13.53
N LYS A 141 18.98 -1.51 -12.88
CA LYS A 141 18.68 -2.80 -13.51
C LYS A 141 17.52 -3.48 -12.80
N PRO A 142 16.74 -4.33 -13.49
CA PRO A 142 15.68 -5.09 -12.84
C PRO A 142 16.26 -6.22 -12.00
N CYS A 143 15.71 -6.40 -10.80
CA CYS A 143 15.96 -7.56 -9.95
C CYS A 143 14.65 -8.14 -9.43
N ILE A 144 14.65 -9.44 -9.16
CA ILE A 144 13.56 -10.16 -8.53
C ILE A 144 13.96 -10.47 -7.09
N VAL A 145 13.06 -10.21 -6.16
CA VAL A 145 13.25 -10.51 -4.74
C VAL A 145 12.48 -11.77 -4.33
N GLU A 146 12.75 -12.28 -3.14
CA GLU A 146 12.22 -13.55 -2.63
C GLU A 146 10.68 -13.66 -2.63
N THR A 147 9.95 -12.55 -2.63
CA THR A 147 8.49 -12.54 -2.77
C THR A 147 8.02 -12.71 -4.22
N GLY A 148 8.92 -12.77 -5.20
CA GLY A 148 8.61 -12.83 -6.63
C GLY A 148 8.39 -11.46 -7.28
N ALA A 149 8.47 -10.38 -6.51
CA ALA A 149 8.30 -9.03 -7.03
C ALA A 149 9.56 -8.56 -7.77
N THR A 150 9.36 -7.77 -8.82
CA THR A 150 10.42 -7.13 -9.59
C THR A 150 10.52 -5.65 -9.23
N LEU A 151 11.75 -5.16 -9.06
CA LEU A 151 12.02 -3.73 -8.85
C LEU A 151 13.33 -3.31 -9.51
N GLN A 152 13.48 -2.00 -9.69
CA GLN A 152 14.72 -1.42 -10.19
C GLN A 152 15.70 -1.17 -9.05
N VAL A 153 16.94 -1.62 -9.22
CA VAL A 153 18.00 -1.46 -8.23
C VAL A 153 19.26 -0.87 -8.88
N PRO A 154 20.16 -0.25 -8.11
CA PRO A 154 21.47 0.17 -8.62
C PRO A 154 22.27 -1.00 -9.21
N LEU A 155 23.16 -0.71 -10.17
CA LEU A 155 23.95 -1.74 -10.87
C LEU A 155 24.83 -2.59 -9.97
N PHE A 156 25.23 -2.09 -8.80
CA PHE A 156 26.09 -2.81 -7.85
C PHE A 156 25.37 -3.89 -7.03
N VAL A 157 24.04 -3.93 -7.05
CA VAL A 157 23.26 -4.96 -6.34
C VAL A 157 23.36 -6.27 -7.11
N ASN A 158 23.62 -7.35 -6.39
CA ASN A 158 23.79 -8.70 -6.94
C ASN A 158 22.77 -9.68 -6.36
N GLN A 159 22.58 -10.79 -7.05
CA GLN A 159 21.89 -11.96 -6.52
C GLN A 159 22.52 -12.38 -5.20
N GLY A 160 21.71 -12.66 -4.18
CA GLY A 160 22.15 -13.01 -2.83
C GLY A 160 22.31 -11.81 -1.88
N ASP A 161 22.24 -10.58 -2.38
CA ASP A 161 22.21 -9.39 -1.53
C ASP A 161 20.83 -9.25 -0.86
N THR A 162 20.82 -8.75 0.37
CA THR A 162 19.59 -8.30 1.03
C THR A 162 19.43 -6.80 0.84
N ILE A 163 18.27 -6.39 0.41
CA ILE A 163 17.96 -4.98 0.13
C ILE A 163 16.76 -4.49 0.93
N LYS A 164 16.80 -3.24 1.32
CA LYS A 164 15.71 -2.53 1.97
C LYS A 164 14.88 -1.79 0.93
N ILE A 165 13.57 -1.96 1.01
CA ILE A 165 12.58 -1.44 0.06
C ILE A 165 11.54 -0.60 0.80
N ASP A 166 11.16 0.54 0.22
CA ASP A 166 9.96 1.29 0.64
C ASP A 166 8.73 0.65 -0.02
N THR A 167 7.86 0.06 0.77
CA THR A 167 6.67 -0.66 0.26
C THR A 167 5.62 0.26 -0.37
N ARG A 168 5.61 1.55 -0.02
CA ARG A 168 4.67 2.54 -0.58
C ARG A 168 4.97 2.87 -2.03
N THR A 169 6.26 2.94 -2.38
CA THR A 169 6.72 3.31 -3.72
C THR A 169 7.28 2.13 -4.50
N GLY A 170 7.65 1.03 -3.82
CA GLY A 170 8.33 -0.11 -4.42
C GLY A 170 9.80 0.18 -4.77
N GLU A 171 10.37 1.22 -4.18
CA GLU A 171 11.72 1.68 -4.50
C GLU A 171 12.77 1.07 -3.57
N TYR A 172 13.94 0.79 -4.16
CA TYR A 172 15.15 0.43 -3.42
C TYR A 172 15.63 1.61 -2.56
N LEU A 173 15.98 1.33 -1.31
CA LEU A 173 16.54 2.32 -0.40
C LEU A 173 18.02 2.09 -0.11
N SER A 174 18.37 0.88 0.27
CA SER A 174 19.75 0.53 0.62
C SER A 174 19.99 -0.98 0.53
N ARG A 175 21.25 -1.35 0.45
CA ARG A 175 21.70 -2.73 0.71
C ARG A 175 21.94 -2.87 2.22
N VAL A 176 21.53 -4.00 2.77
CA VAL A 176 21.69 -4.35 4.19
C VAL A 176 22.95 -5.17 4.40
#